data_b42e6f465da8c94d2e409ac869ba5b01
#
_entry.id   b42e6f465da8c94d2e409ac869ba5b01
#
_cell.length_a   1.000
_cell.length_b   1.000
_cell.length_c   1.000
_cell.angle_alpha   90.00
_cell.angle_beta   90.00
_cell.angle_gamma   90.00
#
_symmetry.space_group_name_H-M   'P 1'
#
loop_
_entity.id
_entity.type
_entity.pdbx_description
1 polymer ?
#
loop_
_entity_poly.entity_id
_entity_poly.type
_entity_poly.pdbx_seq_one_letter_code
_entity_poly.pdbx_strand_id
1 'polypeptide(L)'
;MKLNKSSISKALFGALMLLGGASFTACTETNDWDVDPAYDRLFHSSKVSVSVGEDQAEVTFKKMPNAEYYVIEISTDTLFDEVETTEHSIYFGDKEDARITTSPYTMTGLEGSTKYFFRIKSCATTGKGSTWKYLDDSESNYSFTTKSEQIILDVVPGSNKVQVSFTPGKQITKAQIVKDDAVVVEKDVTAEEIAAGSLTIGGEAVQAKTSYTVQLLNGENVRGKMKFTTTEAYPEGYEVITVADGDNVRTLLQNAATDKVVVVFPQGMDFTALSEDGQISAIKVPENIKSVYFWGAAGDSKPTMTFKGVSFESSQMDIVRFYNMNLKYTGNNDGYVMNQSGTFTLNSLEMEKCNVQDIRGIFRFQSIVNSTVGAIKINDCVLTNIGSYGVVNTKDQKTLTMGPVSITNTTLNTISSVLTNTSQANFSISLDHCTIWNCVPAGKPYFDLQKQAGVTVTCTNSLIGAYNKADGTQTVKGCSMKDIVSDGTVYTSDFQWNDGYEIGSQISETSAQLWVNPATKDGDFTVKATSYKNLGDPRWIPAE
;
A
#
# COMPACT_ATOMS: atom_id res chain seq x y z
N MET A 1 10.04 12.09 -58.10
CA MET A 1 9.72 13.10 -59.09
C MET A 1 8.99 14.18 -58.32
N LYS A 2 9.73 15.15 -57.76
CA LYS A 2 10.00 16.52 -58.25
C LYS A 2 8.68 17.14 -58.76
N LEU A 3 8.20 18.27 -58.33
CA LEU A 3 8.69 19.60 -57.90
C LEU A 3 7.44 20.38 -57.42
N ASN A 4 7.42 21.11 -56.39
CA ASN A 4 8.03 22.41 -56.13
C ASN A 4 7.22 23.66 -56.57
N LYS A 5 6.94 24.49 -55.56
CA LYS A 5 7.07 25.97 -55.58
C LYS A 5 6.02 26.74 -56.36
N SER A 6 5.60 27.86 -55.99
CA SER A 6 5.97 29.03 -55.16
C SER A 6 5.00 30.15 -55.54
N SER A 7 4.50 30.87 -54.58
CA SER A 7 4.85 32.23 -54.23
C SER A 7 4.63 33.35 -55.26
N ILE A 8 4.35 34.52 -54.72
CA ILE A 8 4.50 35.86 -55.25
C ILE A 8 3.13 36.52 -55.56
N SER A 9 2.83 37.58 -55.09
CA SER A 9 3.27 38.71 -54.29
C SER A 9 2.50 39.93 -54.70
N LYS A 10 2.14 40.68 -53.76
CA LYS A 10 2.24 42.14 -53.67
C LYS A 10 1.87 43.04 -54.82
N ALA A 11 1.15 44.06 -54.41
CA ALA A 11 1.21 45.48 -54.83
C ALA A 11 0.36 45.81 -56.07
N LEU A 12 -0.30 46.92 -56.18
CA LEU A 12 0.10 48.30 -55.85
C LEU A 12 -1.14 49.18 -55.98
N PHE A 13 -1.30 50.07 -55.08
CA PHE A 13 -1.52 51.51 -55.21
C PHE A 13 -2.18 52.06 -56.46
N GLY A 14 -3.12 52.97 -56.23
CA GLY A 14 -3.37 54.05 -57.15
C GLY A 14 -4.66 54.79 -56.91
N ALA A 15 -4.52 55.89 -56.24
CA ALA A 15 -5.52 56.91 -56.06
C ALA A 15 -6.14 57.43 -57.36
N LEU A 16 -7.40 57.77 -57.30
CA LEU A 16 -7.87 58.97 -57.98
C LEU A 16 -9.07 59.60 -57.24
N MET A 17 -8.83 60.70 -56.60
CA MET A 17 -9.86 61.67 -56.28
C MET A 17 -10.50 62.17 -57.56
N LEU A 18 -11.82 62.45 -57.58
CA LEU A 18 -12.42 63.72 -57.93
C LEU A 18 -13.95 63.70 -57.97
N LEU A 19 -14.52 64.47 -57.05
CA LEU A 19 -15.66 65.37 -57.21
C LEU A 19 -16.96 64.89 -57.83
N GLY A 20 -17.91 64.72 -56.96
CA GLY A 20 -19.35 64.78 -57.25
C GLY A 20 -20.08 65.18 -55.97
N GLY A 21 -20.22 66.46 -55.74
CA GLY A 21 -21.02 66.98 -54.66
C GLY A 21 -22.48 66.60 -54.90
N ALA A 22 -23.01 65.76 -54.01
CA ALA A 22 -24.40 65.62 -53.72
C ALA A 22 -24.59 65.93 -52.26
N SER A 23 -25.17 67.03 -52.00
CA SER A 23 -25.68 67.44 -50.71
C SER A 23 -26.67 66.39 -50.22
N PHE A 24 -26.19 65.47 -49.39
CA PHE A 24 -27.07 64.71 -48.52
C PHE A 24 -27.49 65.64 -47.41
N THR A 25 -28.66 66.18 -47.50
CA THR A 25 -29.40 66.62 -46.33
C THR A 25 -29.51 65.43 -45.42
N ALA A 26 -28.63 65.38 -44.42
CA ALA A 26 -28.82 64.52 -43.28
C ALA A 26 -30.16 64.90 -42.66
N CYS A 27 -31.16 64.02 -42.88
CA CYS A 27 -32.29 63.99 -41.96
C CYS A 27 -31.68 63.70 -40.58
N THR A 28 -31.50 64.73 -39.81
CA THR A 28 -31.49 64.59 -38.38
C THR A 28 -32.93 64.26 -37.95
N GLU A 29 -33.33 63.03 -38.23
CA GLU A 29 -34.31 62.42 -37.38
C GLU A 29 -33.59 62.36 -36.02
N THR A 30 -33.91 63.25 -35.14
CA THR A 30 -33.80 63.03 -33.70
C THR A 30 -34.50 61.72 -33.47
N ASN A 31 -33.70 60.66 -33.31
CA ASN A 31 -34.18 59.43 -32.74
C ASN A 31 -34.61 59.77 -31.33
N ASP A 32 -35.78 60.30 -31.18
CA ASP A 32 -36.58 60.26 -29.98
C ASP A 32 -37.00 58.81 -29.80
N TRP A 33 -36.03 57.96 -29.58
CA TRP A 33 -36.30 56.74 -28.91
C TRP A 33 -36.58 57.15 -27.47
N ASP A 34 -37.78 57.54 -27.16
CA ASP A 34 -38.28 57.53 -25.83
C ASP A 34 -37.92 56.17 -25.26
N VAL A 35 -36.88 56.15 -24.42
CA VAL A 35 -36.54 54.99 -23.63
C VAL A 35 -37.77 54.74 -22.79
N ASP A 36 -38.57 53.73 -23.19
CA ASP A 36 -39.74 53.36 -22.42
C ASP A 36 -39.29 53.21 -20.96
N PRO A 37 -39.70 54.08 -20.03
CA PRO A 37 -39.28 54.03 -18.63
C PRO A 37 -39.74 52.71 -17.97
N ALA A 38 -40.58 51.91 -18.67
CA ALA A 38 -40.93 50.54 -18.27
C ALA A 38 -39.82 49.50 -18.60
N TYR A 39 -38.80 49.87 -19.37
CA TYR A 39 -37.62 49.02 -19.65
C TYR A 39 -36.49 49.26 -18.62
N ASP A 40 -36.79 49.18 -17.36
CA ASP A 40 -35.85 49.19 -16.26
C ASP A 40 -35.24 47.79 -16.01
N ARG A 41 -34.70 47.20 -17.09
CA ARG A 41 -34.07 45.87 -17.05
C ARG A 41 -32.56 45.99 -17.21
N LEU A 42 -31.81 45.36 -16.27
CA LEU A 42 -30.36 45.28 -16.36
C LEU A 42 -29.92 44.39 -17.52
N PHE A 43 -28.73 44.65 -18.03
CA PHE A 43 -28.05 43.74 -18.95
C PHE A 43 -27.40 42.61 -18.18
N HIS A 44 -27.47 41.38 -18.72
CA HIS A 44 -26.68 40.26 -18.22
C HIS A 44 -25.22 40.40 -18.56
N SER A 45 -24.33 39.73 -17.82
CA SER A 45 -22.88 39.68 -18.14
C SER A 45 -22.63 39.11 -19.53
N SER A 46 -21.78 39.78 -20.31
CA SER A 46 -21.45 39.36 -21.67
C SER A 46 -20.34 38.31 -21.75
N LYS A 47 -19.58 38.13 -20.66
CA LYS A 47 -18.50 37.14 -20.55
C LYS A 47 -18.60 36.43 -19.24
N VAL A 48 -18.72 35.11 -19.30
CA VAL A 48 -18.76 34.23 -18.14
C VAL A 48 -17.87 33.03 -18.42
N SER A 49 -17.04 32.68 -17.46
CA SER A 49 -16.20 31.47 -17.50
C SER A 49 -16.18 30.81 -16.13
N VAL A 50 -16.02 29.50 -16.11
CA VAL A 50 -15.96 28.70 -14.88
C VAL A 50 -14.64 27.92 -14.87
N SER A 51 -13.89 28.04 -13.79
CA SER A 51 -12.71 27.23 -13.50
C SER A 51 -13.06 26.23 -12.40
N VAL A 52 -12.94 24.92 -12.69
CA VAL A 52 -13.45 23.86 -11.83
C VAL A 52 -12.37 23.29 -10.89
N GLY A 53 -12.72 23.13 -9.62
CA GLY A 53 -12.03 22.33 -8.60
C GLY A 53 -12.68 20.96 -8.41
N GLU A 54 -12.36 20.32 -7.29
CA GLU A 54 -12.97 19.02 -6.90
C GLU A 54 -14.34 19.23 -6.27
N ASP A 55 -14.45 20.13 -5.29
CA ASP A 55 -15.67 20.44 -4.53
C ASP A 55 -16.06 21.94 -4.61
N GLN A 56 -15.47 22.65 -5.54
CA GLN A 56 -15.70 24.08 -5.76
C GLN A 56 -15.52 24.46 -7.22
N ALA A 57 -16.07 25.64 -7.60
CA ALA A 57 -15.84 26.21 -8.90
C ALA A 57 -15.77 27.75 -8.81
N GLU A 58 -14.77 28.33 -9.46
CA GLU A 58 -14.60 29.78 -9.54
C GLU A 58 -15.23 30.33 -10.81
N VAL A 59 -16.15 31.26 -10.64
CA VAL A 59 -16.88 31.94 -11.73
C VAL A 59 -16.29 33.33 -11.95
N THR A 60 -15.75 33.56 -13.12
CA THR A 60 -15.31 34.89 -13.58
C THR A 60 -16.33 35.46 -14.54
N PHE A 61 -16.85 36.65 -14.24
CA PHE A 61 -17.82 37.34 -15.07
C PHE A 61 -17.52 38.84 -15.17
N LYS A 62 -17.97 39.47 -16.27
CA LYS A 62 -17.87 40.91 -16.44
C LYS A 62 -18.97 41.60 -15.65
N LYS A 63 -18.61 42.51 -14.74
CA LYS A 63 -19.55 43.34 -14.00
C LYS A 63 -20.29 44.31 -14.95
N MET A 64 -21.59 44.41 -14.79
CA MET A 64 -22.45 45.23 -15.62
C MET A 64 -22.75 46.58 -14.94
N PRO A 65 -22.83 47.66 -15.70
CA PRO A 65 -23.28 48.95 -15.16
C PRO A 65 -24.65 48.82 -14.48
N ASN A 66 -24.83 49.54 -13.37
CA ASN A 66 -26.03 49.57 -12.56
C ASN A 66 -26.43 48.24 -11.89
N ALA A 67 -25.65 47.18 -12.05
CA ALA A 67 -25.82 45.94 -11.28
C ALA A 67 -25.20 46.07 -9.89
N GLU A 68 -26.00 45.85 -8.85
CA GLU A 68 -25.54 45.90 -7.46
C GLU A 68 -25.01 44.58 -6.99
N TYR A 69 -25.60 43.48 -7.45
CA TYR A 69 -25.21 42.11 -7.12
C TYR A 69 -25.56 41.14 -8.24
N TYR A 70 -25.11 39.91 -8.10
CA TYR A 70 -25.36 38.85 -9.04
C TYR A 70 -25.93 37.63 -8.32
N VAL A 71 -26.79 36.88 -9.03
CA VAL A 71 -27.30 35.59 -8.58
C VAL A 71 -26.87 34.53 -9.56
N ILE A 72 -26.24 33.47 -9.03
CA ILE A 72 -25.88 32.28 -9.77
C ILE A 72 -26.81 31.18 -9.35
N GLU A 73 -27.30 30.42 -10.31
CA GLU A 73 -28.01 29.17 -10.11
C GLU A 73 -27.27 28.05 -10.82
N ILE A 74 -27.05 26.97 -10.10
CA ILE A 74 -26.56 25.72 -10.66
C ILE A 74 -27.54 24.59 -10.37
N SER A 75 -27.64 23.61 -11.24
CA SER A 75 -28.53 22.46 -11.07
C SER A 75 -27.87 21.20 -11.69
N THR A 76 -28.15 20.05 -11.12
CA THR A 76 -27.83 18.75 -11.77
C THR A 76 -28.84 18.40 -12.87
N ASP A 77 -29.90 19.17 -13.00
CA ASP A 77 -30.96 19.06 -13.98
C ASP A 77 -30.91 20.21 -15.00
N THR A 78 -31.35 19.98 -16.24
CA THR A 78 -31.41 20.95 -17.33
C THR A 78 -32.64 21.89 -17.23
N LEU A 79 -33.66 21.55 -16.46
CA LEU A 79 -34.96 22.25 -16.44
C LEU A 79 -34.96 23.50 -15.58
N PHE A 80 -34.00 23.64 -14.65
CA PHE A 80 -33.91 24.73 -13.67
C PHE A 80 -35.24 24.93 -12.93
N ASP A 81 -35.98 25.97 -13.24
CA ASP A 81 -37.17 26.42 -12.53
C ASP A 81 -38.50 26.18 -13.26
N GLU A 82 -38.50 25.47 -14.38
CA GLU A 82 -39.75 25.25 -15.14
C GLU A 82 -40.67 24.19 -14.54
N VAL A 83 -40.16 23.40 -13.61
CA VAL A 83 -40.94 22.44 -12.81
C VAL A 83 -40.59 22.68 -11.36
N GLU A 84 -41.46 22.43 -10.40
CA GLU A 84 -41.29 22.57 -8.94
C GLU A 84 -40.11 21.73 -8.38
N THR A 85 -38.95 21.81 -9.01
CA THR A 85 -37.73 21.02 -8.69
C THR A 85 -36.71 21.88 -7.95
N THR A 86 -37.13 22.49 -6.84
CA THR A 86 -36.22 23.15 -5.90
C THR A 86 -35.19 22.20 -5.29
N GLU A 87 -35.38 20.89 -5.46
CA GLU A 87 -34.49 19.86 -4.91
C GLU A 87 -33.12 19.74 -5.62
N HIS A 88 -33.03 20.19 -6.87
CA HIS A 88 -31.80 20.05 -7.68
C HIS A 88 -31.08 21.37 -7.95
N SER A 89 -31.69 22.51 -7.58
CA SER A 89 -31.12 23.84 -7.78
C SER A 89 -30.44 24.39 -6.54
N ILE A 90 -29.21 24.88 -6.72
CA ILE A 90 -28.42 25.55 -5.70
C ILE A 90 -28.25 27.01 -6.13
N TYR A 91 -28.59 27.95 -5.24
CA TYR A 91 -28.47 29.37 -5.49
C TYR A 91 -27.33 29.98 -4.69
N PHE A 92 -26.57 30.88 -5.34
CA PHE A 92 -25.55 31.73 -4.72
C PHE A 92 -25.88 33.19 -4.98
N GLY A 93 -25.80 34.03 -3.94
CA GLY A 93 -26.03 35.46 -4.05
C GLY A 93 -27.51 35.89 -4.03
N ASP A 94 -28.43 34.97 -3.83
CA ASP A 94 -29.89 35.21 -3.73
C ASP A 94 -30.28 35.81 -2.39
N LYS A 95 -29.54 35.53 -1.32
CA LYS A 95 -29.79 36.05 0.03
C LYS A 95 -29.09 37.39 0.25
N GLU A 96 -29.72 38.26 1.04
CA GLU A 96 -29.26 39.63 1.29
C GLU A 96 -27.88 39.67 1.97
N ASP A 97 -27.61 38.77 2.87
CA ASP A 97 -26.35 38.62 3.61
C ASP A 97 -25.24 37.90 2.82
N ALA A 98 -25.56 37.29 1.69
CA ALA A 98 -24.64 36.51 0.86
C ALA A 98 -24.60 36.98 -0.60
N ARG A 99 -24.92 38.25 -0.88
CA ARG A 99 -24.93 38.85 -2.24
C ARG A 99 -23.56 38.78 -2.91
N ILE A 100 -23.50 38.32 -4.15
CA ILE A 100 -22.28 38.30 -4.97
C ILE A 100 -22.05 39.69 -5.55
N THR A 101 -21.06 40.42 -5.06
CA THR A 101 -20.70 41.75 -5.51
C THR A 101 -19.37 41.84 -6.22
N THR A 102 -18.59 40.75 -6.19
CA THR A 102 -17.24 40.65 -6.77
C THR A 102 -17.13 39.56 -7.82
N SER A 103 -16.22 39.73 -8.77
CA SER A 103 -15.81 38.73 -9.73
C SER A 103 -14.27 38.67 -9.73
N PRO A 104 -13.62 37.52 -9.63
CA PRO A 104 -14.22 36.20 -9.58
C PRO A 104 -14.99 35.91 -8.26
N TYR A 105 -15.89 34.91 -8.31
CA TYR A 105 -16.61 34.39 -7.16
C TYR A 105 -16.45 32.86 -7.09
N THR A 106 -16.15 32.32 -5.89
CA THR A 106 -15.99 30.88 -5.69
C THR A 106 -17.25 30.27 -5.11
N MET A 107 -17.87 29.39 -5.84
CA MET A 107 -18.94 28.49 -5.38
C MET A 107 -18.30 27.33 -4.65
N THR A 108 -18.68 27.07 -3.41
CA THR A 108 -18.16 25.97 -2.58
C THR A 108 -19.27 24.98 -2.22
N GLY A 109 -18.89 23.78 -1.74
CA GLY A 109 -19.83 22.75 -1.33
C GLY A 109 -20.42 21.98 -2.51
N LEU A 110 -19.72 21.97 -3.65
CA LEU A 110 -20.07 21.15 -4.81
C LEU A 110 -19.64 19.70 -4.59
N GLU A 111 -20.25 18.80 -5.34
CA GLU A 111 -19.83 17.39 -5.36
C GLU A 111 -18.81 17.15 -6.46
N GLY A 112 -17.80 16.32 -6.18
CA GLY A 112 -16.78 15.93 -7.15
C GLY A 112 -17.37 15.05 -8.27
N SER A 113 -16.74 15.07 -9.43
CA SER A 113 -17.16 14.32 -10.64
C SER A 113 -18.61 14.56 -11.07
N THR A 114 -19.20 15.69 -10.66
CA THR A 114 -20.61 15.98 -10.86
C THR A 114 -20.80 17.05 -11.93
N LYS A 115 -21.73 16.82 -12.85
CA LYS A 115 -22.11 17.77 -13.88
C LYS A 115 -23.17 18.73 -13.35
N TYR A 116 -22.87 20.03 -13.42
CA TYR A 116 -23.79 21.11 -13.06
C TYR A 116 -24.13 21.95 -14.28
N PHE A 117 -25.41 22.18 -14.54
CA PHE A 117 -25.91 23.22 -15.43
C PHE A 117 -25.82 24.56 -14.71
N PHE A 118 -25.53 25.64 -15.44
CA PHE A 118 -25.17 26.93 -14.87
C PHE A 118 -25.90 28.07 -15.56
N ARG A 119 -26.37 29.03 -14.78
CA ARG A 119 -26.83 30.35 -15.25
C ARG A 119 -26.59 31.44 -14.23
N ILE A 120 -26.44 32.68 -14.69
CA ILE A 120 -26.17 33.86 -13.89
C ILE A 120 -27.03 35.03 -14.36
N LYS A 121 -27.48 35.88 -13.42
CA LYS A 121 -28.18 37.15 -13.71
C LYS A 121 -27.61 38.28 -12.91
N SER A 122 -27.75 39.52 -13.48
CA SER A 122 -27.47 40.79 -12.80
C SER A 122 -28.72 41.25 -12.06
N CYS A 123 -28.54 41.75 -10.84
CA CYS A 123 -29.62 42.21 -9.97
C CYS A 123 -29.31 43.59 -9.39
N ALA A 124 -30.39 44.33 -9.03
CA ALA A 124 -30.33 45.53 -8.23
C ALA A 124 -31.43 45.47 -7.17
N THR A 125 -31.30 46.24 -6.11
CA THR A 125 -32.30 46.32 -5.03
C THR A 125 -33.59 46.96 -5.50
N THR A 126 -33.51 47.80 -6.52
CA THR A 126 -34.67 48.47 -7.16
C THR A 126 -34.63 48.18 -8.66
N GLY A 127 -35.82 47.98 -9.26
CA GLY A 127 -35.92 47.72 -10.69
C GLY A 127 -35.94 46.24 -11.07
N LYS A 128 -35.95 45.97 -12.39
CA LYS A 128 -35.99 44.61 -12.93
C LYS A 128 -34.59 44.07 -13.16
N GLY A 129 -34.29 42.88 -12.63
CA GLY A 129 -33.04 42.17 -12.93
C GLY A 129 -32.88 41.84 -14.42
N SER A 130 -31.68 41.41 -14.81
CA SER A 130 -31.44 40.95 -16.18
C SER A 130 -32.15 39.63 -16.49
N THR A 131 -32.15 39.22 -17.76
CA THR A 131 -32.37 37.83 -18.13
C THR A 131 -31.26 36.96 -17.62
N TRP A 132 -31.48 35.67 -17.53
CA TRP A 132 -30.41 34.71 -17.25
C TRP A 132 -29.40 34.63 -18.42
N LYS A 133 -28.14 34.58 -18.10
CA LYS A 133 -27.04 34.23 -19.02
C LYS A 133 -26.49 32.85 -18.64
N TYR A 134 -26.50 32.00 -19.61
CA TYR A 134 -25.89 30.67 -19.52
C TYR A 134 -24.39 30.75 -19.80
N LEU A 135 -23.67 29.68 -19.50
CA LEU A 135 -22.22 29.61 -19.63
C LEU A 135 -21.77 29.82 -21.10
N ASP A 136 -22.52 29.27 -22.05
CA ASP A 136 -22.36 29.50 -23.48
C ASP A 136 -23.74 29.64 -24.15
N ASP A 137 -23.79 30.31 -25.31
CA ASP A 137 -25.03 30.47 -26.09
C ASP A 137 -25.39 29.25 -26.94
N SER A 138 -24.54 28.21 -26.97
CA SER A 138 -24.79 26.94 -27.60
C SER A 138 -25.43 25.94 -26.63
N GLU A 139 -26.49 25.24 -27.04
CA GLU A 139 -27.20 24.24 -26.20
C GLU A 139 -26.29 23.14 -25.64
N SER A 140 -25.07 22.98 -26.19
CA SER A 140 -24.12 21.96 -25.75
C SER A 140 -23.24 22.36 -24.56
N ASN A 141 -23.19 23.65 -24.17
CA ASN A 141 -22.20 24.16 -23.20
C ASN A 141 -22.81 24.91 -22.01
N TYR A 142 -24.03 24.61 -21.62
CA TYR A 142 -24.65 25.21 -20.41
C TYR A 142 -24.15 24.64 -19.09
N SER A 143 -23.12 23.79 -19.12
CA SER A 143 -22.70 23.01 -17.95
C SER A 143 -21.19 23.01 -17.76
N PHE A 144 -20.77 22.72 -16.54
CA PHE A 144 -19.41 22.35 -16.20
C PHE A 144 -19.42 21.05 -15.37
N THR A 145 -18.30 20.32 -15.36
CA THR A 145 -18.16 19.13 -14.52
C THR A 145 -17.00 19.35 -13.55
N THR A 146 -17.25 19.18 -12.26
CA THR A 146 -16.21 19.23 -11.21
C THR A 146 -15.17 18.12 -11.42
N LYS A 147 -13.95 18.33 -10.92
CA LYS A 147 -12.90 17.32 -10.98
C LYS A 147 -13.23 16.13 -10.10
N SER A 148 -12.55 15.00 -10.35
CA SER A 148 -12.66 13.83 -9.49
C SER A 148 -12.16 14.15 -8.09
N GLU A 149 -12.89 13.71 -7.09
CA GLU A 149 -12.58 13.87 -5.68
C GLU A 149 -11.96 12.58 -5.11
N GLN A 150 -11.14 12.70 -4.07
CA GLN A 150 -10.62 11.57 -3.32
C GLN A 150 -10.95 11.73 -1.84
N ILE A 151 -12.06 11.16 -1.42
CA ILE A 151 -12.50 11.21 -0.03
C ILE A 151 -12.00 10.04 0.82
N ILE A 152 -11.49 8.97 0.21
CA ILE A 152 -10.93 7.82 0.93
C ILE A 152 -9.58 8.24 1.50
N LEU A 153 -9.43 8.13 2.80
CA LEU A 153 -8.21 8.48 3.53
C LEU A 153 -7.29 7.27 3.69
N ASP A 154 -7.89 6.09 3.98
CA ASP A 154 -7.15 4.87 4.23
C ASP A 154 -8.01 3.62 4.04
N VAL A 155 -7.36 2.47 3.82
CA VAL A 155 -7.99 1.15 3.71
C VAL A 155 -7.20 0.10 4.49
N VAL A 156 -7.87 -0.63 5.37
CA VAL A 156 -7.29 -1.74 6.14
C VAL A 156 -7.87 -3.05 5.63
N PRO A 157 -7.09 -3.82 4.82
CA PRO A 157 -7.58 -5.06 4.23
C PRO A 157 -7.61 -6.22 5.23
N GLY A 158 -8.70 -6.98 5.21
CA GLY A 158 -8.80 -8.33 5.77
C GLY A 158 -8.67 -9.40 4.69
N SER A 159 -8.97 -10.66 5.03
CA SER A 159 -8.89 -11.78 4.08
C SER A 159 -10.02 -11.78 3.04
N ASN A 160 -11.21 -11.33 3.43
CA ASN A 160 -12.40 -11.27 2.58
C ASN A 160 -13.22 -9.99 2.76
N LYS A 161 -12.63 -8.96 3.34
CA LYS A 161 -13.26 -7.67 3.60
C LYS A 161 -12.21 -6.58 3.69
N VAL A 162 -12.64 -5.33 3.63
CA VAL A 162 -11.80 -4.15 3.82
C VAL A 162 -12.54 -3.15 4.70
N GLN A 163 -11.84 -2.58 5.68
CA GLN A 163 -12.28 -1.40 6.39
C GLN A 163 -11.79 -0.17 5.63
N VAL A 164 -12.68 0.78 5.40
CA VAL A 164 -12.41 2.00 4.64
C VAL A 164 -12.62 3.19 5.55
N SER A 165 -11.62 4.04 5.67
CA SER A 165 -11.71 5.33 6.35
C SER A 165 -11.84 6.43 5.32
N PHE A 166 -12.75 7.37 5.53
CA PHE A 166 -13.03 8.46 4.59
C PHE A 166 -13.44 9.75 5.30
N THR A 167 -13.46 10.86 4.58
CA THR A 167 -13.84 12.17 5.15
C THR A 167 -15.28 12.15 5.65
N PRO A 168 -15.52 12.35 6.97
CA PRO A 168 -16.87 12.30 7.55
C PRO A 168 -17.81 13.36 6.95
N GLY A 169 -19.11 13.05 6.91
CA GLY A 169 -20.18 13.98 6.49
C GLY A 169 -20.27 14.21 4.98
N LYS A 170 -19.42 13.57 4.16
CA LYS A 170 -19.55 13.61 2.70
C LYS A 170 -20.71 12.72 2.26
N GLN A 171 -21.52 13.20 1.32
CA GLN A 171 -22.64 12.43 0.77
C GLN A 171 -22.12 11.20 0.00
N ILE A 172 -22.47 10.02 0.48
CA ILE A 172 -22.11 8.73 -0.11
C ILE A 172 -23.36 7.85 -0.05
N THR A 173 -23.70 7.22 -1.16
CA THR A 173 -24.83 6.30 -1.23
C THR A 173 -24.38 4.85 -1.23
N LYS A 174 -23.23 4.56 -1.87
CA LYS A 174 -22.76 3.20 -2.09
C LYS A 174 -21.25 3.06 -1.89
N ALA A 175 -20.84 1.88 -1.45
CA ALA A 175 -19.46 1.40 -1.50
C ALA A 175 -19.38 0.17 -2.39
N GLN A 176 -18.33 0.05 -3.20
CA GLN A 176 -18.12 -1.09 -4.09
C GLN A 176 -16.69 -1.60 -3.97
N ILE A 177 -16.54 -2.92 -4.06
CA ILE A 177 -15.24 -3.57 -4.32
C ILE A 177 -15.24 -3.99 -5.80
N VAL A 178 -14.23 -3.54 -6.54
CA VAL A 178 -14.10 -3.74 -7.98
C VAL A 178 -12.82 -4.53 -8.27
N LYS A 179 -12.91 -5.46 -9.21
CA LYS A 179 -11.76 -6.20 -9.76
C LYS A 179 -11.91 -6.24 -11.29
N ASP A 180 -10.84 -5.86 -12.02
CA ASP A 180 -10.81 -5.87 -13.48
C ASP A 180 -12.05 -5.17 -14.09
N ASP A 181 -12.39 -3.98 -13.54
CA ASP A 181 -13.53 -3.14 -13.88
C ASP A 181 -14.93 -3.77 -13.61
N ALA A 182 -15.00 -4.94 -12.99
CA ALA A 182 -16.25 -5.57 -12.57
C ALA A 182 -16.52 -5.37 -11.07
N VAL A 183 -17.77 -5.01 -10.72
CA VAL A 183 -18.19 -4.92 -9.32
C VAL A 183 -18.31 -6.33 -8.75
N VAL A 184 -17.53 -6.62 -7.71
CA VAL A 184 -17.51 -7.91 -7.01
C VAL A 184 -18.46 -7.90 -5.81
N VAL A 185 -18.48 -6.78 -5.06
CA VAL A 185 -19.37 -6.57 -3.92
C VAL A 185 -19.85 -5.12 -3.96
N GLU A 186 -21.13 -4.91 -3.68
CA GLU A 186 -21.75 -3.60 -3.49
C GLU A 186 -22.47 -3.56 -2.14
N LYS A 187 -22.43 -2.41 -1.48
CA LYS A 187 -23.10 -2.16 -0.20
C LYS A 187 -23.63 -0.73 -0.17
N ASP A 188 -24.87 -0.56 0.27
CA ASP A 188 -25.41 0.75 0.62
C ASP A 188 -24.76 1.27 1.91
N VAL A 189 -24.43 2.56 1.94
CA VAL A 189 -23.76 3.21 3.07
C VAL A 189 -24.78 3.87 3.98
N THR A 190 -24.71 3.58 5.28
CA THR A 190 -25.65 4.11 6.26
C THR A 190 -25.28 5.51 6.75
N ALA A 191 -26.26 6.25 7.30
CA ALA A 191 -26.02 7.57 7.86
C ALA A 191 -25.01 7.55 9.03
N GLU A 192 -25.00 6.47 9.81
CA GLU A 192 -24.05 6.27 10.91
C GLU A 192 -22.63 6.09 10.40
N GLU A 193 -22.45 5.33 9.30
CA GLU A 193 -21.15 5.14 8.66
C GLU A 193 -20.62 6.45 8.05
N ILE A 194 -21.50 7.25 7.43
CA ILE A 194 -21.16 8.58 6.92
C ILE A 194 -20.71 9.51 8.04
N ALA A 195 -21.44 9.52 9.16
CA ALA A 195 -21.08 10.33 10.32
C ALA A 195 -19.78 9.88 10.98
N ALA A 196 -19.54 8.56 11.03
CA ALA A 196 -18.31 7.97 11.57
C ALA A 196 -17.10 8.15 10.65
N GLY A 197 -17.31 8.38 9.34
CA GLY A 197 -16.25 8.42 8.34
C GLY A 197 -15.55 7.06 8.15
N SER A 198 -16.24 5.96 8.44
CA SER A 198 -15.68 4.61 8.36
C SER A 198 -16.77 3.57 8.06
N LEU A 199 -16.44 2.62 7.19
CA LEU A 199 -17.30 1.48 6.88
C LEU A 199 -16.48 0.21 6.66
N THR A 200 -17.16 -0.93 6.70
CA THR A 200 -16.56 -2.22 6.31
C THR A 200 -17.39 -2.82 5.17
N ILE A 201 -16.68 -3.25 4.12
CA ILE A 201 -17.28 -3.91 2.96
C ILE A 201 -16.51 -5.19 2.61
N GLY A 202 -17.19 -6.24 2.17
CA GLY A 202 -16.62 -7.52 1.78
C GLY A 202 -17.65 -8.64 1.82
N GLY A 203 -17.19 -9.87 1.81
CA GLY A 203 -18.01 -11.07 1.84
C GLY A 203 -17.36 -12.24 1.10
N GLU A 204 -18.12 -13.32 0.88
CA GLU A 204 -17.60 -14.56 0.27
C GLU A 204 -17.06 -14.40 -1.17
N ALA A 205 -17.54 -13.40 -1.90
CA ALA A 205 -17.07 -13.10 -3.25
C ALA A 205 -15.64 -12.48 -3.26
N VAL A 206 -15.18 -11.96 -2.13
CA VAL A 206 -13.85 -11.36 -1.99
C VAL A 206 -12.85 -12.44 -1.60
N GLN A 207 -11.91 -12.73 -2.49
CA GLN A 207 -10.91 -13.76 -2.28
C GLN A 207 -9.68 -13.23 -1.55
N ALA A 208 -9.06 -14.07 -0.74
CA ALA A 208 -7.79 -13.77 -0.07
C ALA A 208 -6.62 -13.60 -1.08
N LYS A 209 -5.57 -12.90 -0.67
CA LYS A 209 -4.35 -12.65 -1.48
C LYS A 209 -4.64 -12.09 -2.88
N THR A 210 -5.70 -11.28 -3.01
CA THR A 210 -6.18 -10.78 -4.29
C THR A 210 -6.26 -9.26 -4.26
N SER A 211 -5.82 -8.62 -5.35
CA SER A 211 -5.87 -7.15 -5.50
C SER A 211 -7.23 -6.71 -5.98
N TYR A 212 -7.75 -5.67 -5.34
CA TYR A 212 -9.03 -5.04 -5.63
C TYR A 212 -8.90 -3.52 -5.59
N THR A 213 -9.92 -2.84 -6.05
CA THR A 213 -10.13 -1.41 -5.81
C THR A 213 -11.42 -1.24 -5.01
N VAL A 214 -11.39 -0.53 -3.90
CA VAL A 214 -12.60 -0.04 -3.25
C VAL A 214 -12.92 1.35 -3.80
N GLN A 215 -14.21 1.61 -4.03
CA GLN A 215 -14.69 2.94 -4.43
C GLN A 215 -15.94 3.31 -3.65
N LEU A 216 -16.05 4.61 -3.36
CA LEU A 216 -17.22 5.22 -2.71
C LEU A 216 -17.92 6.08 -3.74
N LEU A 217 -19.27 5.99 -3.80
CA LEU A 217 -20.08 6.66 -4.80
C LEU A 217 -21.22 7.47 -4.15
N ASN A 218 -21.57 8.59 -4.79
CA ASN A 218 -22.87 9.24 -4.60
C ASN A 218 -23.67 9.10 -5.90
N GLY A 219 -24.74 8.30 -5.85
CA GLY A 219 -25.38 7.83 -7.07
C GLY A 219 -24.40 7.07 -7.97
N GLU A 220 -24.12 7.59 -9.16
CA GLU A 220 -23.13 7.03 -10.10
C GLU A 220 -21.78 7.75 -10.05
N ASN A 221 -21.67 8.86 -9.29
CA ASN A 221 -20.46 9.66 -9.23
C ASN A 221 -19.46 9.06 -8.24
N VAL A 222 -18.27 8.73 -8.70
CA VAL A 222 -17.17 8.22 -7.86
C VAL A 222 -16.57 9.36 -7.05
N ARG A 223 -16.67 9.28 -5.71
CA ARG A 223 -16.17 10.26 -4.75
C ARG A 223 -14.77 9.92 -4.24
N GLY A 224 -14.30 8.74 -4.48
CA GLY A 224 -12.97 8.30 -4.13
C GLY A 224 -12.75 6.83 -4.47
N LYS A 225 -11.51 6.45 -4.76
CA LYS A 225 -11.11 5.07 -5.01
C LYS A 225 -9.71 4.79 -4.51
N MET A 226 -9.49 3.58 -3.96
CA MET A 226 -8.19 3.16 -3.48
C MET A 226 -7.96 1.68 -3.76
N LYS A 227 -6.75 1.33 -4.22
CA LYS A 227 -6.35 -0.07 -4.43
C LYS A 227 -5.92 -0.69 -3.12
N PHE A 228 -6.25 -1.97 -2.94
CA PHE A 228 -5.79 -2.76 -1.81
C PHE A 228 -5.60 -4.22 -2.22
N THR A 229 -4.85 -4.97 -1.43
CA THR A 229 -4.72 -6.42 -1.60
C THR A 229 -5.20 -7.09 -0.31
N THR A 230 -6.15 -8.03 -0.42
CA THR A 230 -6.66 -8.80 0.71
C THR A 230 -5.54 -9.63 1.35
N THR A 231 -5.65 -9.84 2.66
CA THR A 231 -4.70 -10.66 3.41
C THR A 231 -4.92 -12.15 3.17
N GLU A 232 -4.02 -12.97 3.71
CA GLU A 232 -4.22 -14.42 3.78
C GLU A 232 -5.42 -14.75 4.66
N ALA A 233 -6.21 -15.75 4.26
CA ALA A 233 -7.29 -16.25 5.08
C ALA A 233 -6.75 -17.19 6.17
N TYR A 234 -7.42 -17.26 7.31
CA TYR A 234 -7.16 -18.33 8.27
C TYR A 234 -7.45 -19.68 7.61
N PRO A 235 -6.67 -20.72 7.92
CA PRO A 235 -6.91 -22.04 7.34
C PRO A 235 -8.26 -22.60 7.81
N GLU A 236 -8.94 -23.27 6.91
CA GLU A 236 -10.24 -23.90 7.20
C GLU A 236 -10.09 -25.01 8.27
N GLY A 237 -11.07 -25.09 9.17
CA GLY A 237 -11.10 -26.10 10.24
C GLY A 237 -10.21 -25.78 11.44
N TYR A 238 -9.67 -24.58 11.53
CA TYR A 238 -8.94 -24.10 12.71
C TYR A 238 -9.85 -23.29 13.63
N GLU A 239 -9.70 -23.49 14.92
CA GLU A 239 -10.24 -22.59 15.94
C GLU A 239 -9.44 -21.30 15.95
N VAL A 240 -10.12 -20.16 15.97
CA VAL A 240 -9.48 -18.82 15.99
C VAL A 240 -9.61 -18.24 17.39
N ILE A 241 -8.50 -18.04 18.06
CA ILE A 241 -8.41 -17.47 19.41
C ILE A 241 -7.69 -16.13 19.34
N THR A 242 -8.36 -15.04 19.71
CA THR A 242 -7.74 -13.70 19.75
C THR A 242 -7.17 -13.43 21.13
N VAL A 243 -5.89 -13.03 21.17
CA VAL A 243 -5.18 -12.67 22.40
C VAL A 243 -5.64 -11.31 22.90
N ALA A 244 -5.92 -11.20 24.19
CA ALA A 244 -6.17 -9.95 24.90
C ALA A 244 -4.99 -9.59 25.81
N ASP A 245 -4.98 -8.35 26.31
CA ASP A 245 -3.98 -7.91 27.29
C ASP A 245 -4.05 -8.77 28.57
N GLY A 246 -2.89 -9.27 28.99
CA GLY A 246 -2.76 -10.11 30.18
C GLY A 246 -3.02 -11.59 29.94
N ASP A 247 -3.39 -11.99 28.75
CA ASP A 247 -3.60 -13.40 28.42
C ASP A 247 -2.30 -14.22 28.50
N ASN A 248 -2.42 -15.45 28.98
CA ASN A 248 -1.38 -16.46 28.86
C ASN A 248 -1.69 -17.38 27.66
N VAL A 249 -0.88 -17.28 26.60
CA VAL A 249 -1.10 -18.04 25.36
C VAL A 249 -1.13 -19.56 25.59
N ARG A 250 -0.31 -20.10 26.53
CA ARG A 250 -0.35 -21.51 26.88
C ARG A 250 -1.73 -21.92 27.45
N THR A 251 -2.28 -21.09 28.33
CA THR A 251 -3.61 -21.34 28.91
C THR A 251 -4.71 -21.27 27.84
N LEU A 252 -4.63 -20.31 26.92
CA LEU A 252 -5.55 -20.24 25.78
C LEU A 252 -5.52 -21.54 24.95
N LEU A 253 -4.32 -22.02 24.62
CA LEU A 253 -4.13 -23.27 23.86
C LEU A 253 -4.57 -24.51 24.63
N GLN A 254 -4.42 -24.57 25.96
CA GLN A 254 -4.89 -25.67 26.79
C GLN A 254 -6.43 -25.79 26.77
N ASN A 255 -7.11 -24.64 26.69
CA ASN A 255 -8.57 -24.54 26.71
C ASN A 255 -9.19 -24.58 25.30
N ALA A 256 -8.38 -24.72 24.26
CA ALA A 256 -8.88 -24.80 22.89
C ALA A 256 -9.79 -26.02 22.69
N ALA A 257 -10.88 -25.81 21.96
CA ALA A 257 -11.88 -26.86 21.67
C ALA A 257 -11.39 -27.87 20.61
N THR A 258 -10.36 -27.48 19.82
CA THR A 258 -9.79 -28.32 18.75
C THR A 258 -8.26 -28.42 18.89
N ASP A 259 -7.67 -29.38 18.19
CA ASP A 259 -6.21 -29.56 18.13
C ASP A 259 -5.53 -28.69 17.06
N LYS A 260 -6.31 -27.86 16.33
CA LYS A 260 -5.84 -26.94 15.28
C LYS A 260 -6.25 -25.51 15.62
N VAL A 261 -5.30 -24.65 15.91
CA VAL A 261 -5.56 -23.31 16.45
C VAL A 261 -4.80 -22.24 15.69
N VAL A 262 -5.51 -21.14 15.40
CA VAL A 262 -4.89 -19.86 15.03
C VAL A 262 -4.98 -18.92 16.24
N VAL A 263 -3.83 -18.59 16.81
CA VAL A 263 -3.70 -17.60 17.87
C VAL A 263 -3.47 -16.24 17.24
N VAL A 264 -4.46 -15.36 17.29
CA VAL A 264 -4.45 -14.04 16.63
C VAL A 264 -4.00 -12.97 17.61
N PHE A 265 -2.93 -12.28 17.27
CA PHE A 265 -2.46 -11.09 17.98
C PHE A 265 -3.02 -9.85 17.27
N PRO A 266 -3.80 -9.00 17.96
CA PRO A 266 -4.34 -7.77 17.39
C PRO A 266 -3.27 -6.86 16.79
N GLN A 267 -3.66 -6.09 15.79
CA GLN A 267 -2.80 -5.07 15.17
C GLN A 267 -2.16 -4.17 16.24
N GLY A 268 -0.86 -3.93 16.10
CA GLY A 268 -0.11 -3.03 17.00
C GLY A 268 0.04 -3.50 18.44
N MET A 269 -0.44 -4.69 18.78
CA MET A 269 -0.31 -5.24 20.14
C MET A 269 1.15 -5.47 20.51
N ASP A 270 1.57 -5.02 21.68
CA ASP A 270 2.85 -5.39 22.32
C ASP A 270 2.60 -6.51 23.33
N PHE A 271 2.73 -7.75 22.89
CA PHE A 271 2.58 -8.93 23.74
C PHE A 271 3.92 -9.37 24.34
N THR A 272 3.95 -9.66 25.63
CA THR A 272 5.11 -10.27 26.29
C THR A 272 4.71 -11.58 26.94
N ALA A 273 5.36 -12.67 26.55
CA ALA A 273 5.17 -13.96 27.20
C ALA A 273 5.87 -13.97 28.56
N LEU A 274 5.09 -14.06 29.63
CA LEU A 274 5.59 -14.07 31.01
C LEU A 274 5.36 -15.42 31.68
N SER A 275 6.31 -15.79 32.56
CA SER A 275 6.14 -16.85 33.54
C SER A 275 5.37 -16.35 34.76
N GLU A 276 4.99 -17.23 35.67
CA GLU A 276 4.25 -16.88 36.88
C GLU A 276 5.01 -15.88 37.79
N ASP A 277 6.33 -15.88 37.74
CA ASP A 277 7.21 -14.95 38.48
C ASP A 277 7.46 -13.64 37.71
N GLY A 278 6.77 -13.40 36.60
CA GLY A 278 6.83 -12.18 35.79
C GLY A 278 8.07 -12.04 34.90
N GLN A 279 8.85 -13.10 34.74
CA GLN A 279 10.00 -13.08 33.82
C GLN A 279 9.60 -13.42 32.40
N ILE A 280 10.30 -12.86 31.38
CA ILE A 280 10.09 -13.23 29.99
C ILE A 280 10.35 -14.73 29.83
N SER A 281 9.37 -15.45 29.32
CA SER A 281 9.37 -16.91 29.24
C SER A 281 9.17 -17.43 27.81
N ALA A 282 9.34 -18.75 27.65
CA ALA A 282 8.99 -19.46 26.45
C ALA A 282 7.49 -19.84 26.46
N ILE A 283 6.88 -19.83 25.28
CA ILE A 283 5.54 -20.37 25.05
C ILE A 283 5.68 -21.86 24.76
N LYS A 284 5.14 -22.69 25.66
CA LYS A 284 5.14 -24.14 25.48
C LYS A 284 3.76 -24.58 25.00
N VAL A 285 3.66 -24.94 23.73
CA VAL A 285 2.42 -25.44 23.11
C VAL A 285 2.04 -26.77 23.75
N PRO A 286 0.85 -26.91 24.34
CA PRO A 286 0.46 -28.12 25.09
C PRO A 286 0.21 -29.31 24.18
N GLU A 287 0.17 -30.52 24.79
CA GLU A 287 0.11 -31.79 24.07
C GLU A 287 -1.18 -31.98 23.23
N ASN A 288 -2.29 -31.38 23.65
CA ASN A 288 -3.57 -31.43 22.93
C ASN A 288 -3.53 -30.74 21.56
N ILE A 289 -2.56 -29.86 21.30
CA ILE A 289 -2.46 -29.11 20.03
C ILE A 289 -1.54 -29.85 19.07
N LYS A 290 -2.02 -30.01 17.81
CA LYS A 290 -1.27 -30.63 16.70
C LYS A 290 -0.91 -29.62 15.60
N SER A 291 -1.64 -28.52 15.53
CA SER A 291 -1.38 -27.45 14.55
C SER A 291 -1.57 -26.10 15.22
N VAL A 292 -0.58 -25.23 15.15
CA VAL A 292 -0.65 -23.89 15.74
C VAL A 292 -0.08 -22.82 14.80
N TYR A 293 -0.86 -21.76 14.61
CA TYR A 293 -0.46 -20.56 13.90
C TYR A 293 -0.43 -19.39 14.88
N PHE A 294 0.72 -18.74 15.02
CA PHE A 294 0.88 -17.46 15.69
C PHE A 294 0.70 -16.39 14.62
N TRP A 295 -0.40 -15.67 14.66
CA TRP A 295 -0.89 -14.85 13.55
C TRP A 295 -1.04 -13.39 13.97
N GLY A 296 -0.27 -12.50 13.36
CA GLY A 296 -0.48 -11.07 13.51
C GLY A 296 -1.62 -10.59 12.63
N ALA A 297 -2.62 -9.95 13.23
CA ALA A 297 -3.69 -9.31 12.48
C ALA A 297 -3.13 -8.26 11.52
N ALA A 298 -3.79 -8.12 10.36
CA ALA A 298 -3.42 -7.10 9.39
C ALA A 298 -3.77 -5.69 9.90
N GLY A 299 -3.00 -4.71 9.46
CA GLY A 299 -3.20 -3.31 9.79
C GLY A 299 -1.90 -2.50 9.62
N ASP A 300 -1.91 -1.24 10.06
CA ASP A 300 -0.80 -0.28 9.87
C ASP A 300 0.47 -0.70 10.60
N SER A 301 0.35 -1.48 11.66
CA SER A 301 1.49 -1.97 12.42
C SER A 301 1.35 -3.45 12.78
N LYS A 302 2.41 -4.21 12.56
CA LYS A 302 2.48 -5.61 12.99
C LYS A 302 2.47 -5.68 14.51
N PRO A 303 1.77 -6.67 15.11
CA PRO A 303 1.93 -6.93 16.53
C PRO A 303 3.36 -7.40 16.84
N THR A 304 3.81 -7.06 18.03
CA THR A 304 5.12 -7.46 18.54
C THR A 304 4.95 -8.55 19.61
N MET A 305 5.70 -9.65 19.46
CA MET A 305 5.82 -10.68 20.47
C MET A 305 7.23 -10.66 21.07
N THR A 306 7.32 -10.35 22.35
CA THR A 306 8.54 -10.47 23.15
C THR A 306 8.48 -11.78 23.95
N PHE A 307 9.42 -12.70 23.68
CA PHE A 307 9.38 -14.03 24.24
C PHE A 307 10.75 -14.72 24.19
N LYS A 308 10.95 -15.76 24.99
CA LYS A 308 12.19 -16.54 25.00
C LYS A 308 12.24 -17.62 23.91
N GLY A 309 11.08 -17.99 23.35
CA GLY A 309 10.91 -18.93 22.25
C GLY A 309 9.64 -19.71 22.33
N VAL A 310 9.37 -20.49 21.29
CA VAL A 310 8.29 -21.48 21.25
C VAL A 310 8.89 -22.88 21.31
N SER A 311 8.24 -23.79 22.02
CA SER A 311 8.43 -25.23 21.97
C SER A 311 7.07 -25.93 22.07
N PHE A 312 7.02 -27.25 21.85
CA PHE A 312 5.77 -28.01 21.94
C PHE A 312 5.98 -29.31 22.73
N GLU A 313 4.89 -29.82 23.32
CA GLU A 313 4.88 -31.06 24.11
C GLU A 313 4.43 -32.27 23.30
N SER A 314 3.65 -32.04 22.24
CA SER A 314 3.16 -33.11 21.39
C SER A 314 4.29 -33.89 20.72
N SER A 315 4.18 -35.22 20.71
CA SER A 315 5.08 -36.07 19.91
C SER A 315 4.81 -36.04 18.41
N GLN A 316 3.64 -35.53 18.01
CA GLN A 316 3.24 -35.35 16.61
C GLN A 316 2.69 -33.95 16.44
N MET A 317 3.39 -33.14 15.66
CA MET A 317 3.01 -31.77 15.32
C MET A 317 2.91 -31.65 13.80
N ASP A 318 1.75 -31.25 13.28
CA ASP A 318 1.57 -31.06 11.84
C ASP A 318 2.25 -29.78 11.38
N ILE A 319 1.97 -28.66 12.08
CA ILE A 319 2.55 -27.37 11.70
C ILE A 319 2.69 -26.44 12.90
N VAL A 320 3.82 -25.73 12.92
CA VAL A 320 4.02 -24.49 13.68
C VAL A 320 4.27 -23.38 12.69
N ARG A 321 3.46 -22.34 12.69
CA ARG A 321 3.60 -21.20 11.77
C ARG A 321 3.58 -19.87 12.51
N PHE A 322 4.46 -18.97 12.09
CA PHE A 322 4.49 -17.56 12.48
C PHE A 322 4.15 -16.70 11.27
N TYR A 323 3.18 -15.83 11.39
CA TYR A 323 2.70 -15.01 10.29
C TYR A 323 2.49 -13.55 10.69
N ASN A 324 3.07 -12.61 9.91
CA ASN A 324 2.86 -11.16 10.02
C ASN A 324 3.13 -10.58 11.42
N MET A 325 4.27 -10.90 12.03
CA MET A 325 4.61 -10.48 13.39
C MET A 325 6.01 -9.88 13.49
N ASN A 326 6.21 -9.00 14.49
CA ASN A 326 7.53 -8.66 14.98
C ASN A 326 7.88 -9.60 16.14
N LEU A 327 8.98 -10.32 16.03
CA LEU A 327 9.44 -11.32 16.98
C LEU A 327 10.78 -10.87 17.57
N LYS A 328 10.87 -10.71 18.90
CA LYS A 328 12.07 -10.24 19.55
C LYS A 328 12.27 -10.86 20.94
N TYR A 329 13.50 -10.77 21.43
CA TYR A 329 13.86 -11.05 22.82
C TYR A 329 14.86 -10.02 23.32
N THR A 330 14.68 -9.51 24.52
CA THR A 330 15.52 -8.45 25.10
C THR A 330 16.52 -8.97 26.16
N GLY A 331 16.54 -10.27 26.40
CA GLY A 331 17.47 -10.89 27.35
C GLY A 331 18.82 -11.25 26.70
N ASN A 332 19.83 -11.47 27.50
CA ASN A 332 21.23 -11.71 27.12
C ASN A 332 21.45 -12.87 26.14
N ASN A 333 21.15 -12.68 24.86
CA ASN A 333 21.39 -13.66 23.77
C ASN A 333 20.86 -15.08 24.04
N ASP A 334 19.69 -15.22 24.66
CA ASP A 334 19.14 -16.51 25.11
C ASP A 334 17.80 -16.89 24.40
N GLY A 335 17.21 -15.96 23.63
CA GLY A 335 15.94 -16.15 22.96
C GLY A 335 16.06 -16.85 21.59
N TYR A 336 15.00 -17.56 21.22
CA TYR A 336 14.82 -18.22 19.92
C TYR A 336 13.41 -17.93 19.41
N VAL A 337 13.18 -18.07 18.11
CA VAL A 337 11.78 -18.17 17.63
C VAL A 337 11.23 -19.56 18.04
N MET A 338 11.98 -20.60 17.77
CA MET A 338 11.64 -21.94 18.25
C MET A 338 12.91 -22.66 18.74
N ASN A 339 12.78 -23.33 19.89
CA ASN A 339 13.84 -24.18 20.43
C ASN A 339 13.22 -25.50 20.91
N GLN A 340 13.38 -26.56 20.13
CA GLN A 340 12.74 -27.85 20.36
C GLN A 340 13.74 -28.93 20.76
N SER A 341 13.32 -29.79 21.68
CA SER A 341 14.09 -30.96 22.16
C SER A 341 13.21 -32.19 22.29
N GLY A 342 13.84 -33.36 22.51
CA GLY A 342 13.15 -34.61 22.77
C GLY A 342 12.88 -35.45 21.53
N THR A 343 11.84 -36.28 21.59
CA THR A 343 11.39 -37.16 20.50
C THR A 343 10.09 -36.61 19.91
N PHE A 344 10.08 -36.31 18.63
CA PHE A 344 8.91 -35.73 17.95
C PHE A 344 8.96 -35.91 16.43
N THR A 345 7.79 -35.73 15.82
CA THR A 345 7.64 -35.46 14.38
C THR A 345 6.99 -34.07 14.22
N LEU A 346 7.62 -33.20 13.45
CA LEU A 346 7.08 -31.91 13.03
C LEU A 346 7.03 -31.89 11.51
N ASN A 347 5.83 -31.90 10.90
CA ASN A 347 5.70 -32.00 9.46
C ASN A 347 6.05 -30.69 8.75
N SER A 348 5.71 -29.52 9.31
CA SER A 348 6.06 -28.20 8.73
C SER A 348 6.36 -27.16 9.81
N LEU A 349 7.39 -26.37 9.59
CA LEU A 349 7.75 -25.19 10.37
C LEU A 349 7.84 -24.01 9.43
N GLU A 350 6.96 -23.00 9.61
CA GLU A 350 6.81 -21.92 8.67
C GLU A 350 6.92 -20.55 9.35
N MET A 351 7.56 -19.60 8.67
CA MET A 351 7.60 -18.20 9.06
C MET A 351 7.41 -17.32 7.84
N GLU A 352 6.40 -16.46 7.85
CA GLU A 352 6.06 -15.61 6.71
C GLU A 352 5.71 -14.20 7.17
N LYS A 353 6.18 -13.20 6.42
CA LYS A 353 5.95 -11.77 6.70
C LYS A 353 6.37 -11.34 8.11
N CYS A 354 7.35 -11.99 8.71
CA CYS A 354 7.83 -11.68 10.04
C CYS A 354 9.10 -10.83 10.02
N ASN A 355 9.20 -9.91 11.00
CA ASN A 355 10.44 -9.24 11.34
C ASN A 355 10.98 -9.88 12.61
N VAL A 356 12.19 -10.43 12.56
CA VAL A 356 12.83 -11.08 13.71
C VAL A 356 14.09 -10.33 14.05
N GLN A 357 14.25 -9.94 15.31
CA GLN A 357 15.43 -9.17 15.72
C GLN A 357 15.95 -9.50 17.11
N ASP A 358 17.26 -9.31 17.28
CA ASP A 358 17.95 -9.32 18.58
C ASP A 358 17.75 -10.64 19.34
N ILE A 359 17.82 -11.78 18.66
CA ILE A 359 17.70 -13.11 19.24
C ILE A 359 18.94 -13.97 18.97
N ARG A 360 19.15 -15.00 19.79
CA ARG A 360 20.29 -15.90 19.69
C ARG A 360 20.26 -16.81 18.46
N GLY A 361 19.07 -17.23 18.05
CA GLY A 361 18.84 -18.05 16.87
C GLY A 361 17.37 -18.12 16.51
N ILE A 362 17.05 -18.51 15.29
CA ILE A 362 15.65 -18.60 14.86
C ILE A 362 15.11 -19.99 15.17
N PHE A 363 15.53 -21.03 14.48
CA PHE A 363 15.07 -22.40 14.69
C PHE A 363 16.22 -23.27 15.20
N ARG A 364 16.11 -23.73 16.41
CA ARG A 364 17.09 -24.59 17.04
C ARG A 364 16.47 -25.93 17.44
N PHE A 365 17.18 -27.00 17.10
CA PHE A 365 16.87 -28.37 17.51
C PHE A 365 18.02 -28.90 18.35
N GLN A 366 17.75 -29.26 19.62
CA GLN A 366 18.78 -29.71 20.56
C GLN A 366 18.31 -30.92 21.36
N SER A 367 19.26 -31.75 21.79
CA SER A 367 18.96 -32.94 22.59
C SER A 367 17.86 -33.82 21.96
N ILE A 368 17.97 -34.01 20.65
CA ILE A 368 16.98 -34.71 19.82
C ILE A 368 17.22 -36.21 19.88
N VAL A 369 16.14 -36.98 19.97
CA VAL A 369 16.17 -38.44 19.94
C VAL A 369 15.15 -38.94 18.90
N ASN A 370 15.63 -39.56 17.82
CA ASN A 370 14.82 -40.20 16.79
C ASN A 370 13.63 -39.31 16.31
N SER A 371 13.92 -38.11 15.90
CA SER A 371 12.91 -37.14 15.52
C SER A 371 12.96 -36.79 14.03
N THR A 372 11.87 -36.20 13.55
CA THR A 372 11.75 -35.74 12.17
C THR A 372 11.29 -34.29 12.12
N VAL A 373 11.94 -33.48 11.29
CA VAL A 373 11.46 -32.17 10.84
C VAL A 373 11.24 -32.26 9.35
N GLY A 374 9.99 -32.15 8.90
CA GLY A 374 9.61 -32.30 7.50
C GLY A 374 10.11 -31.14 6.65
N ALA A 375 9.43 -30.02 6.66
CA ALA A 375 9.84 -28.83 5.91
C ALA A 375 10.05 -27.63 6.82
N ILE A 376 11.05 -26.80 6.50
CA ILE A 376 11.25 -25.48 7.09
C ILE A 376 11.11 -24.44 5.98
N LYS A 377 10.19 -23.48 6.15
CA LYS A 377 9.93 -22.42 5.17
C LYS A 377 10.00 -21.07 5.83
N ILE A 378 10.81 -20.17 5.27
CA ILE A 378 10.92 -18.75 5.65
C ILE A 378 10.68 -17.94 4.39
N ASN A 379 9.64 -17.11 4.39
CA ASN A 379 9.27 -16.32 3.23
C ASN A 379 8.90 -14.88 3.61
N ASP A 380 9.30 -13.91 2.81
CA ASP A 380 8.95 -12.50 2.98
C ASP A 380 9.27 -11.96 4.41
N CYS A 381 10.43 -12.31 4.94
CA CYS A 381 10.87 -11.97 6.29
C CYS A 381 12.04 -10.97 6.31
N VAL A 382 12.20 -10.28 7.43
CA VAL A 382 13.41 -9.50 7.74
C VAL A 382 14.03 -10.05 9.02
N LEU A 383 15.24 -10.57 8.91
CA LEU A 383 15.98 -11.19 10.00
C LEU A 383 17.18 -10.31 10.34
N THR A 384 17.17 -9.67 11.51
CA THR A 384 18.20 -8.70 11.90
C THR A 384 18.87 -9.08 13.20
N ASN A 385 20.20 -9.02 13.23
CA ASN A 385 21.01 -9.26 14.42
C ASN A 385 20.71 -10.62 15.08
N ILE A 386 20.88 -11.70 14.29
CA ILE A 386 20.68 -13.08 14.75
C ILE A 386 22.01 -13.66 15.23
N GLY A 387 22.06 -14.06 16.48
CA GLY A 387 23.27 -14.47 17.19
C GLY A 387 23.81 -15.84 16.79
N SER A 388 24.57 -16.44 17.71
CA SER A 388 25.47 -17.57 17.46
C SER A 388 24.83 -18.86 16.96
N TYR A 389 23.51 -19.00 17.04
CA TYR A 389 22.79 -20.18 16.54
C TYR A 389 22.17 -19.97 15.15
N GLY A 390 22.23 -18.75 14.60
CA GLY A 390 21.84 -18.48 13.21
C GLY A 390 20.38 -18.74 12.90
N VAL A 391 20.07 -19.01 11.64
CA VAL A 391 18.68 -19.20 11.17
C VAL A 391 18.18 -20.62 11.48
N VAL A 392 18.91 -21.65 11.10
CA VAL A 392 18.58 -23.05 11.42
C VAL A 392 19.79 -23.73 12.05
N ASN A 393 19.61 -24.30 13.24
CA ASN A 393 20.69 -24.97 13.94
C ASN A 393 20.27 -26.36 14.38
N THR A 394 20.91 -27.35 13.80
CA THR A 394 20.72 -28.79 14.13
C THR A 394 22.04 -29.47 14.46
N LYS A 395 23.04 -28.70 14.86
CA LYS A 395 24.39 -29.18 15.15
C LYS A 395 24.37 -30.33 16.14
N ASP A 396 25.12 -31.38 15.83
CA ASP A 396 25.33 -32.57 16.66
C ASP A 396 24.08 -33.43 16.94
N GLN A 397 22.96 -33.20 16.23
CA GLN A 397 21.72 -33.99 16.41
C GLN A 397 21.69 -35.20 15.46
N LYS A 398 22.41 -36.27 15.78
CA LYS A 398 22.66 -37.43 14.90
C LYS A 398 21.40 -38.24 14.53
N THR A 399 20.35 -38.18 15.35
CA THR A 399 19.11 -38.95 15.15
C THR A 399 17.95 -38.07 14.66
N LEU A 400 18.25 -36.88 14.15
CA LEU A 400 17.27 -36.00 13.51
C LEU A 400 17.26 -36.23 12.00
N THR A 401 16.08 -36.52 11.46
CA THR A 401 15.84 -36.50 10.01
C THR A 401 15.30 -35.14 9.59
N MET A 402 15.88 -34.57 8.55
CA MET A 402 15.47 -33.26 8.02
C MET A 402 14.89 -33.37 6.63
N GLY A 403 13.80 -32.66 6.39
CA GLY A 403 13.30 -32.33 5.05
C GLY A 403 13.88 -31.03 4.50
N PRO A 404 13.29 -30.51 3.42
CA PRO A 404 13.80 -29.31 2.75
C PRO A 404 13.71 -28.05 3.65
N VAL A 405 14.73 -27.19 3.51
CA VAL A 405 14.77 -25.83 4.08
C VAL A 405 14.71 -24.83 2.95
N SER A 406 13.74 -23.94 2.94
CA SER A 406 13.64 -22.87 1.96
C SER A 406 13.55 -21.50 2.62
N ILE A 407 14.33 -20.54 2.10
CA ILE A 407 14.33 -19.14 2.51
C ILE A 407 14.14 -18.32 1.25
N THR A 408 13.02 -17.61 1.14
CA THR A 408 12.66 -16.87 -0.08
C THR A 408 12.24 -15.46 0.25
N ASN A 409 12.50 -14.51 -0.67
CA ASN A 409 12.06 -13.10 -0.54
C ASN A 409 12.40 -12.51 0.84
N THR A 410 13.60 -12.77 1.33
CA THR A 410 13.94 -12.52 2.73
C THR A 410 15.22 -11.71 2.85
N THR A 411 15.20 -10.72 3.72
CA THR A 411 16.41 -9.97 4.10
C THR A 411 17.09 -10.62 5.30
N LEU A 412 18.38 -10.92 5.14
CA LEU A 412 19.27 -11.44 6.16
C LEU A 412 20.29 -10.35 6.51
N ASN A 413 20.12 -9.68 7.65
CA ASN A 413 20.99 -8.58 8.09
C ASN A 413 21.69 -8.93 9.40
N THR A 414 23.00 -9.04 9.36
CA THR A 414 23.83 -9.34 10.54
C THR A 414 23.45 -10.67 11.20
N ILE A 415 23.76 -11.78 10.51
CA ILE A 415 23.44 -13.14 10.95
C ILE A 415 24.72 -13.95 11.13
N SER A 416 24.86 -14.68 12.23
CA SER A 416 26.06 -15.47 12.52
C SER A 416 26.21 -16.74 11.70
N SER A 417 25.13 -17.32 11.19
CA SER A 417 25.10 -18.50 10.33
C SER A 417 23.72 -18.64 9.70
N VAL A 418 23.63 -19.08 8.46
CA VAL A 418 22.33 -19.41 7.83
C VAL A 418 21.89 -20.81 8.28
N LEU A 419 22.75 -21.80 8.13
CA LEU A 419 22.46 -23.16 8.60
C LEU A 419 23.70 -23.75 9.28
N THR A 420 23.52 -24.23 10.51
CA THR A 420 24.50 -25.08 11.19
C THR A 420 23.93 -26.49 11.31
N ASN A 421 24.38 -27.36 10.41
CA ASN A 421 23.97 -28.76 10.34
C ASN A 421 25.17 -29.62 9.98
N THR A 422 25.68 -30.38 10.92
CA THR A 422 26.88 -31.22 10.73
C THR A 422 26.58 -32.70 10.73
N SER A 423 25.34 -33.10 10.94
CA SER A 423 25.01 -34.51 11.24
C SER A 423 23.90 -35.09 10.36
N GLN A 424 23.14 -34.29 9.65
CA GLN A 424 22.04 -34.75 8.82
C GLN A 424 22.45 -34.88 7.34
N ALA A 425 21.80 -35.82 6.65
CA ALA A 425 22.02 -36.10 5.24
C ALA A 425 20.69 -36.14 4.47
N ASN A 426 20.76 -36.17 3.15
CA ASN A 426 19.60 -36.35 2.27
C ASN A 426 18.49 -35.28 2.41
N PHE A 427 18.86 -34.01 2.50
CA PHE A 427 17.92 -32.89 2.45
C PHE A 427 18.40 -31.80 1.50
N SER A 428 17.54 -30.83 1.21
CA SER A 428 17.88 -29.65 0.41
C SER A 428 17.76 -28.38 1.23
N ILE A 429 18.63 -27.41 0.89
CA ILE A 429 18.51 -26.05 1.38
C ILE A 429 18.55 -25.09 0.20
N SER A 430 17.63 -24.14 0.16
CA SER A 430 17.54 -23.13 -0.89
C SER A 430 17.34 -21.73 -0.32
N LEU A 431 18.10 -20.79 -0.85
CA LEU A 431 17.86 -19.36 -0.76
C LEU A 431 17.47 -18.87 -2.15
N ASP A 432 16.41 -18.08 -2.26
CA ASP A 432 16.02 -17.48 -3.52
C ASP A 432 15.45 -16.08 -3.29
N HIS A 433 15.86 -15.11 -4.12
CA HIS A 433 15.51 -13.69 -3.96
C HIS A 433 15.79 -13.17 -2.54
N CYS A 434 16.99 -13.44 -2.01
CA CYS A 434 17.40 -12.96 -0.70
C CYS A 434 18.35 -11.76 -0.79
N THR A 435 18.18 -10.78 0.09
CA THR A 435 19.16 -9.72 0.33
C THR A 435 19.97 -10.06 1.57
N ILE A 436 21.29 -10.24 1.43
CA ILE A 436 22.17 -10.74 2.48
C ILE A 436 23.24 -9.70 2.77
N TRP A 437 23.20 -9.13 3.96
CA TRP A 437 24.12 -8.08 4.41
C TRP A 437 24.79 -8.43 5.72
N ASN A 438 26.10 -8.18 5.79
CA ASN A 438 26.87 -8.29 7.03
C ASN A 438 26.63 -9.64 7.75
N CYS A 439 26.54 -10.72 6.98
CA CYS A 439 26.26 -12.04 7.51
C CYS A 439 27.50 -12.88 7.62
N VAL A 440 27.53 -13.69 8.65
CA VAL A 440 28.54 -14.69 8.99
C VAL A 440 29.92 -14.09 9.34
N PRO A 441 30.48 -14.36 10.51
CA PRO A 441 31.83 -13.94 10.87
C PRO A 441 32.88 -14.48 9.89
N ALA A 442 33.95 -13.71 9.68
CA ALA A 442 35.04 -14.10 8.79
C ALA A 442 35.55 -15.52 9.08
N GLY A 443 35.78 -16.27 8.01
CA GLY A 443 36.25 -17.65 8.07
C GLY A 443 35.20 -18.69 8.47
N LYS A 444 33.93 -18.29 8.65
CA LYS A 444 32.83 -19.22 8.91
C LYS A 444 31.96 -19.40 7.65
N PRO A 445 31.37 -20.58 7.43
CA PRO A 445 30.48 -20.81 6.30
C PRO A 445 29.07 -20.26 6.54
N TYR A 446 28.39 -19.85 5.46
CA TYR A 446 26.94 -19.62 5.47
C TYR A 446 26.20 -20.92 5.80
N PHE A 447 26.65 -22.02 5.19
CA PHE A 447 26.08 -23.36 5.35
C PHE A 447 27.17 -24.31 5.90
N ASP A 448 27.10 -24.65 7.18
CA ASP A 448 28.03 -25.57 7.85
C ASP A 448 27.50 -27.01 7.75
N LEU A 449 27.78 -27.68 6.64
CA LEU A 449 27.24 -28.99 6.29
C LEU A 449 28.21 -30.16 6.46
N GLN A 450 29.50 -29.89 6.65
CA GLN A 450 30.58 -30.83 6.93
C GLN A 450 30.46 -32.25 6.30
N LYS A 451 30.56 -32.34 4.98
CA LYS A 451 30.67 -33.61 4.24
C LYS A 451 29.45 -34.54 4.34
N GLN A 452 28.23 -34.01 4.45
CA GLN A 452 27.04 -34.83 4.47
C GLN A 452 26.64 -35.32 3.07
N ALA A 453 26.31 -36.59 2.96
CA ALA A 453 25.85 -37.18 1.71
C ALA A 453 24.41 -36.75 1.36
N GLY A 454 24.14 -36.56 0.06
CA GLY A 454 22.78 -36.30 -0.44
C GLY A 454 22.19 -34.93 -0.04
N VAL A 455 23.03 -33.99 0.39
CA VAL A 455 22.63 -32.61 0.66
C VAL A 455 22.85 -31.77 -0.59
N THR A 456 21.80 -31.02 -0.98
CA THR A 456 21.89 -30.05 -2.08
C THR A 456 21.72 -28.64 -1.53
N VAL A 457 22.54 -27.71 -2.03
CA VAL A 457 22.48 -26.29 -1.63
C VAL A 457 22.32 -25.43 -2.87
N THR A 458 21.32 -24.54 -2.83
CA THR A 458 21.10 -23.53 -3.87
C THR A 458 21.01 -22.15 -3.23
N CYS A 459 21.56 -21.14 -3.91
CA CYS A 459 21.40 -19.74 -3.54
C CYS A 459 21.23 -18.96 -4.84
N THR A 460 20.00 -18.68 -5.25
CA THR A 460 19.66 -18.13 -6.55
C THR A 460 19.08 -16.72 -6.43
N ASN A 461 19.23 -15.92 -7.49
CA ASN A 461 18.64 -14.59 -7.64
C ASN A 461 18.85 -13.66 -6.42
N SER A 462 19.97 -13.80 -5.72
CA SER A 462 20.21 -13.14 -4.44
C SER A 462 21.29 -12.06 -4.53
N LEU A 463 21.22 -11.08 -3.64
CA LEU A 463 22.21 -10.01 -3.51
C LEU A 463 22.98 -10.19 -2.20
N ILE A 464 24.31 -10.23 -2.26
CA ILE A 464 25.18 -10.41 -1.11
C ILE A 464 26.13 -9.21 -0.99
N GLY A 465 26.21 -8.62 0.21
CA GLY A 465 27.08 -7.47 0.48
C GLY A 465 27.97 -7.62 1.70
N ALA A 466 28.78 -6.61 1.91
CA ALA A 466 29.89 -6.64 2.84
C ALA A 466 29.47 -6.93 4.28
N TYR A 467 30.34 -7.61 4.95
CA TYR A 467 30.35 -7.77 6.40
C TYR A 467 31.13 -6.60 7.02
N ASN A 468 30.51 -5.81 7.86
CA ASN A 468 31.13 -4.61 8.44
C ASN A 468 32.08 -4.98 9.59
N LYS A 469 33.35 -5.27 9.26
CA LYS A 469 34.41 -5.40 10.23
C LYS A 469 35.20 -4.10 10.37
N ALA A 470 35.64 -3.80 11.57
CA ALA A 470 36.41 -2.61 11.88
C ALA A 470 37.78 -2.55 11.14
N ASP A 471 38.34 -3.69 10.77
CA ASP A 471 39.63 -3.80 10.06
C ASP A 471 39.51 -3.90 8.51
N GLY A 472 38.27 -3.91 7.99
CA GLY A 472 37.99 -3.97 6.57
C GLY A 472 38.36 -5.28 5.88
N THR A 473 38.87 -6.28 6.60
CA THR A 473 39.23 -7.60 6.05
C THR A 473 38.10 -8.58 6.21
N GLN A 474 37.71 -9.21 5.10
CA GLN A 474 36.60 -10.14 5.08
C GLN A 474 36.95 -11.36 4.24
N THR A 475 36.84 -12.51 4.82
CA THR A 475 36.80 -13.76 4.06
C THR A 475 35.75 -14.67 4.67
N VAL A 476 34.77 -15.04 3.87
CA VAL A 476 33.65 -15.87 4.27
C VAL A 476 33.58 -17.11 3.40
N LYS A 477 33.27 -18.24 3.99
CA LYS A 477 32.96 -19.46 3.23
C LYS A 477 31.48 -19.45 2.89
N GLY A 478 31.12 -19.74 1.64
CA GLY A 478 29.74 -19.93 1.25
C GLY A 478 29.18 -21.21 1.87
N CYS A 479 29.82 -22.32 1.60
CA CYS A 479 29.45 -23.62 2.15
C CYS A 479 30.70 -24.35 2.64
N SER A 480 30.58 -25.20 3.64
CA SER A 480 31.66 -26.13 4.04
C SER A 480 31.87 -27.27 3.02
N MET A 481 30.92 -27.47 2.12
CA MET A 481 31.01 -28.29 0.90
C MET A 481 31.14 -27.37 -0.31
N LYS A 482 31.84 -27.82 -1.37
CA LYS A 482 32.18 -26.95 -2.53
C LYS A 482 31.05 -26.82 -3.56
N ASP A 483 30.09 -27.73 -3.58
CA ASP A 483 29.09 -27.80 -4.63
C ASP A 483 27.83 -27.03 -4.23
N ILE A 484 27.72 -25.79 -4.69
CA ILE A 484 26.56 -24.91 -4.52
C ILE A 484 26.08 -24.45 -5.89
N VAL A 485 24.76 -24.47 -6.12
CA VAL A 485 24.13 -23.85 -7.30
C VAL A 485 23.79 -22.41 -6.93
N SER A 486 24.29 -21.45 -7.72
CA SER A 486 24.14 -20.02 -7.38
C SER A 486 23.77 -19.13 -8.58
N ASP A 487 22.96 -19.66 -9.50
CA ASP A 487 22.54 -18.95 -10.69
C ASP A 487 21.81 -17.65 -10.35
N GLY A 488 22.14 -16.55 -11.05
CA GLY A 488 21.57 -15.24 -10.82
C GLY A 488 21.99 -14.54 -9.52
N THR A 489 22.74 -15.19 -8.64
CA THR A 489 23.25 -14.57 -7.41
C THR A 489 24.51 -13.76 -7.68
N VAL A 490 24.56 -12.56 -7.08
CA VAL A 490 25.74 -11.68 -7.19
C VAL A 490 26.18 -11.17 -5.81
N TYR A 491 27.48 -10.84 -5.71
CA TYR A 491 28.02 -10.22 -4.51
C TYR A 491 28.82 -8.95 -4.84
N THR A 492 28.79 -7.98 -3.94
CA THR A 492 29.42 -6.67 -4.13
C THR A 492 30.95 -6.75 -4.13
N SER A 493 31.61 -5.78 -4.78
CA SER A 493 33.08 -5.74 -4.90
C SER A 493 33.81 -5.56 -3.56
N ASP A 494 33.15 -5.02 -2.56
CA ASP A 494 33.65 -4.89 -1.19
C ASP A 494 33.38 -6.10 -0.29
N PHE A 495 32.76 -7.17 -0.82
CA PHE A 495 32.59 -8.46 -0.16
C PHE A 495 33.65 -9.46 -0.64
N GLN A 496 34.18 -10.29 0.24
CA GLN A 496 35.24 -11.23 -0.09
C GLN A 496 34.93 -12.63 0.44
N TRP A 497 34.94 -13.59 -0.46
CA TRP A 497 34.89 -15.02 -0.16
C TRP A 497 36.30 -15.61 0.09
N ASN A 498 36.35 -16.73 0.80
CA ASN A 498 37.50 -17.63 0.75
C ASN A 498 37.55 -18.31 -0.63
N ASP A 499 38.73 -18.40 -1.21
CA ASP A 499 38.97 -19.02 -2.53
C ASP A 499 38.34 -20.41 -2.63
N GLY A 500 37.57 -20.64 -3.67
CA GLY A 500 36.89 -21.89 -3.97
C GLY A 500 35.67 -22.21 -3.11
N TYR A 501 35.11 -21.21 -2.43
CA TYR A 501 33.90 -21.33 -1.64
C TYR A 501 32.90 -20.21 -1.96
N GLU A 502 33.02 -19.61 -3.13
CA GLU A 502 32.21 -18.49 -3.57
C GLU A 502 30.75 -18.91 -3.82
N ILE A 503 29.80 -18.02 -3.51
CA ILE A 503 28.41 -18.11 -3.89
C ILE A 503 28.11 -16.93 -4.82
N GLY A 504 27.74 -17.22 -6.05
CA GLY A 504 27.42 -16.21 -7.06
C GLY A 504 28.64 -15.61 -7.75
N SER A 505 28.41 -14.49 -8.45
CA SER A 505 29.40 -13.77 -9.24
C SER A 505 29.65 -12.38 -8.66
N GLN A 506 30.92 -11.92 -8.70
CA GLN A 506 31.26 -10.58 -8.23
C GLN A 506 30.76 -9.52 -9.21
N ILE A 507 30.18 -8.46 -8.70
CA ILE A 507 29.83 -7.25 -9.45
C ILE A 507 30.84 -6.13 -9.18
N SER A 508 30.82 -5.09 -10.01
CA SER A 508 31.72 -3.93 -9.87
C SER A 508 31.32 -2.98 -8.74
N GLU A 509 30.05 -2.97 -8.42
CA GLU A 509 29.47 -2.07 -7.41
C GLU A 509 29.86 -2.52 -5.99
N THR A 510 30.19 -1.54 -5.16
CA THR A 510 30.26 -1.73 -3.70
C THR A 510 28.87 -1.79 -3.10
N SER A 511 28.77 -2.26 -1.86
CA SER A 511 27.50 -2.28 -1.12
C SER A 511 26.83 -0.89 -1.02
N ALA A 512 27.64 0.16 -0.82
CA ALA A 512 27.14 1.54 -0.79
C ALA A 512 26.68 2.08 -2.15
N GLN A 513 27.18 1.50 -3.25
CA GLN A 513 26.71 1.82 -4.60
C GLN A 513 25.46 1.03 -4.98
N LEU A 514 25.36 -0.21 -4.53
CA LEU A 514 24.22 -1.09 -4.80
C LEU A 514 22.97 -0.67 -4.04
N TRP A 515 23.09 -0.36 -2.75
CA TRP A 515 21.95 -0.05 -1.86
C TRP A 515 21.98 1.40 -1.36
N VAL A 516 20.83 1.90 -0.90
CA VAL A 516 20.67 3.28 -0.43
C VAL A 516 21.47 3.51 0.85
N ASN A 517 21.25 2.74 1.90
CA ASN A 517 21.96 2.87 3.17
C ASN A 517 22.01 1.53 3.95
N PRO A 518 22.83 0.58 3.52
CA PRO A 518 22.87 -0.77 4.13
C PRO A 518 23.53 -0.79 5.51
N ALA A 519 24.32 0.22 5.87
CA ALA A 519 25.20 0.20 7.05
C ALA A 519 24.49 0.54 8.38
N THR A 520 23.24 0.94 8.38
CA THR A 520 22.45 1.18 9.61
C THR A 520 21.94 -0.13 10.21
N LYS A 521 21.59 -0.12 11.50
CA LYS A 521 21.07 -1.31 12.18
C LYS A 521 19.86 -1.90 11.46
N ASP A 522 18.95 -1.06 11.00
CA ASP A 522 17.73 -1.48 10.32
C ASP A 522 17.93 -1.63 8.80
N GLY A 523 19.00 -1.07 8.25
CA GLY A 523 19.42 -1.16 6.85
C GLY A 523 18.35 -0.67 5.85
N ASP A 524 18.75 0.22 4.94
CA ASP A 524 17.94 0.52 3.76
C ASP A 524 18.61 -0.15 2.56
N PHE A 525 18.04 -1.29 2.16
CA PHE A 525 18.55 -2.10 1.06
C PHE A 525 17.86 -1.80 -0.26
N THR A 526 17.18 -0.65 -0.39
CA THR A 526 16.59 -0.23 -1.65
C THR A 526 17.66 -0.22 -2.74
N VAL A 527 17.41 -0.97 -3.82
CA VAL A 527 18.37 -1.18 -4.92
C VAL A 527 18.43 0.08 -5.79
N LYS A 528 19.61 0.70 -5.86
CA LYS A 528 19.88 1.88 -6.70
C LYS A 528 20.19 1.53 -8.15
N ALA A 529 20.88 0.44 -8.36
CA ALA A 529 21.37 0.04 -9.68
C ALA A 529 20.30 -0.75 -10.45
N THR A 530 19.83 -0.19 -11.57
CA THR A 530 18.74 -0.77 -12.37
C THR A 530 19.02 -2.17 -12.91
N SER A 531 20.32 -2.52 -13.10
CA SER A 531 20.74 -3.83 -13.57
C SER A 531 20.41 -4.99 -12.63
N TYR A 532 20.12 -4.69 -11.35
CA TYR A 532 19.90 -5.71 -10.32
C TYR A 532 18.49 -5.71 -9.74
N LYS A 533 17.54 -5.01 -10.37
CA LYS A 533 16.15 -4.89 -9.91
C LYS A 533 15.36 -6.21 -9.84
N ASN A 534 15.86 -7.26 -10.46
CA ASN A 534 15.21 -8.58 -10.41
C ASN A 534 15.90 -9.53 -9.41
N LEU A 535 16.82 -9.02 -8.60
CA LEU A 535 17.59 -9.80 -7.66
C LEU A 535 17.37 -9.30 -6.23
N GLY A 536 17.58 -10.21 -5.28
CA GLY A 536 17.40 -9.89 -3.86
C GLY A 536 15.95 -9.90 -3.40
N ASP A 537 15.72 -9.46 -2.19
CA ASP A 537 14.39 -9.40 -1.58
C ASP A 537 13.51 -8.35 -2.30
N PRO A 538 12.36 -8.74 -2.85
CA PRO A 538 11.49 -7.87 -3.64
C PRO A 538 11.02 -6.60 -2.92
N ARG A 539 11.00 -6.59 -1.58
CA ARG A 539 10.61 -5.40 -0.80
C ARG A 539 11.51 -4.17 -1.03
N TRP A 540 12.74 -4.41 -1.47
CA TRP A 540 13.74 -3.37 -1.72
C TRP A 540 13.86 -2.96 -3.19
N ILE A 541 13.01 -3.49 -4.04
CA ILE A 541 12.96 -3.15 -5.44
C ILE A 541 12.01 -1.96 -5.60
N PRO A 542 12.48 -0.78 -6.07
CA PRO A 542 11.62 0.35 -6.34
C PRO A 542 10.51 -0.01 -7.33
N ALA A 543 9.28 0.41 -7.05
CA ALA A 543 8.20 0.32 -8.03
C ALA A 543 8.55 1.20 -9.25
N GLU A 544 8.27 0.71 -10.46
CA GLU A 544 8.46 1.44 -11.71
C GLU A 544 7.51 2.62 -11.86
#